data_638ef317a8f46c4ee2e3161f304d091c
#
_entry.id   638ef317a8f46c4ee2e3161f304d091c
#
_cell.length_a   1.000
_cell.length_b   1.000
_cell.length_c   1.000
_cell.angle_alpha   90.00
_cell.angle_beta   90.00
_cell.angle_gamma   90.00
#
_symmetry.space_group_name_H-M   'P 1'
#
loop_
_entity.id
_entity.type
_entity.pdbx_description
1 polymer ?
#
loop_
_entity_poly.entity_id
_entity_poly.type
_entity_poly.pdbx_seq_one_letter_code
_entity_poly.pdbx_strand_id
1 'polypeptide(L)'
;GIDLAGTALLLAGLEKTDSSLDKYHAHLAALAAETHAHATAATDLAVRVASLKKVIFDDHGYSGDSTTYEDLENANLMSVIDRRRGIPVSLGIICIHVARSQGWETDGINFPSHFLIGLRVAGERSLVDPFNKVQILTNADIKQRLNNVSEQQVVDISGYPGIENKAILLRLQNNIRIRAQQAGDFDRARDVVET
;
A
#
# COMPACT_ATOMS: atom_id res chain seq x y z
N GLY A 1 16.77 -2.51 -8.53
CA GLY A 1 16.18 -1.77 -7.41
C GLY A 1 15.74 -2.71 -6.30
N ILE A 2 15.39 -2.19 -5.13
CA ILE A 2 14.90 -2.99 -3.99
C ILE A 2 13.54 -3.61 -4.39
N ASP A 3 13.37 -4.92 -4.15
CA ASP A 3 12.05 -5.57 -4.25
C ASP A 3 11.20 -5.14 -3.04
N LEU A 4 10.16 -4.35 -3.31
CA LEU A 4 9.35 -3.74 -2.27
C LEU A 4 8.61 -4.77 -1.39
N ALA A 5 7.86 -5.66 -2.03
CA ALA A 5 7.04 -6.63 -1.30
C ALA A 5 7.89 -7.74 -0.67
N GLY A 6 8.90 -8.25 -1.40
CA GLY A 6 9.82 -9.24 -0.87
C GLY A 6 10.59 -8.72 0.34
N THR A 7 11.10 -7.48 0.29
CA THR A 7 11.78 -6.87 1.43
C THR A 7 10.83 -6.63 2.61
N ALA A 8 9.60 -6.18 2.35
CA ALA A 8 8.60 -6.01 3.43
C ALA A 8 8.24 -7.36 4.11
N LEU A 9 8.20 -8.46 3.35
CA LEU A 9 8.01 -9.81 3.90
C LEU A 9 9.22 -10.26 4.72
N LEU A 10 10.45 -10.01 4.26
CA LEU A 10 11.66 -10.30 5.03
C LEU A 10 11.67 -9.57 6.38
N LEU A 11 11.35 -8.27 6.37
CA LEU A 11 11.25 -7.47 7.59
C LEU A 11 10.17 -8.00 8.53
N ALA A 12 9.00 -8.39 8.00
CA ALA A 12 7.93 -9.00 8.78
C ALA A 12 8.34 -10.35 9.38
N GLY A 13 9.15 -11.14 8.65
CA GLY A 13 9.66 -12.43 9.08
C GLY A 13 10.67 -12.35 10.24
N LEU A 14 11.36 -11.22 10.42
CA LEU A 14 12.22 -11.01 11.58
C LEU A 14 11.43 -11.03 12.90
N GLU A 15 10.18 -10.65 12.86
CA GLU A 15 9.27 -10.67 14.02
C GLU A 15 8.54 -12.02 14.17
N LYS A 16 8.44 -12.83 13.10
CA LYS A 16 7.71 -14.10 13.03
C LYS A 16 8.61 -15.23 12.51
N THR A 17 9.63 -15.55 13.27
CA THR A 17 10.74 -16.46 12.90
C THR A 17 10.29 -17.89 12.56
N ASP A 18 9.14 -18.35 13.07
CA ASP A 18 8.65 -19.71 12.86
C ASP A 18 7.81 -19.89 11.58
N SER A 19 7.66 -18.84 10.77
CA SER A 19 6.80 -18.89 9.58
C SER A 19 7.63 -18.89 8.29
N SER A 20 7.40 -19.89 7.41
CA SER A 20 7.98 -19.86 6.06
C SER A 20 7.42 -18.69 5.26
N LEU A 21 8.30 -17.97 4.56
CA LEU A 21 7.94 -16.88 3.64
C LEU A 21 7.29 -17.40 2.35
N ASP A 22 7.47 -18.68 2.02
CA ASP A 22 7.03 -19.24 0.73
C ASP A 22 5.53 -19.08 0.49
N LYS A 23 4.70 -19.31 1.53
CA LYS A 23 3.24 -19.15 1.42
C LYS A 23 2.83 -17.71 1.10
N TYR A 24 3.59 -16.73 1.61
CA TYR A 24 3.30 -15.31 1.37
C TYR A 24 3.73 -14.88 -0.03
N HIS A 25 4.89 -15.34 -0.49
CA HIS A 25 5.33 -15.15 -1.88
C HIS A 25 4.37 -15.81 -2.86
N ALA A 26 3.94 -17.04 -2.59
CA ALA A 26 2.94 -17.75 -3.40
C ALA A 26 1.61 -16.99 -3.45
N HIS A 27 1.17 -16.43 -2.31
CA HIS A 27 -0.05 -15.63 -2.26
C HIS A 27 0.06 -14.34 -3.10
N LEU A 28 1.16 -13.61 -2.98
CA LEU A 28 1.39 -12.40 -3.80
C LEU A 28 1.44 -12.72 -5.29
N ALA A 29 2.07 -13.85 -5.65
CA ALA A 29 2.11 -14.33 -7.04
C ALA A 29 0.70 -14.72 -7.55
N ALA A 30 -0.15 -15.33 -6.71
CA ALA A 30 -1.53 -15.63 -7.05
C ALA A 30 -2.34 -14.37 -7.32
N LEU A 31 -2.25 -13.33 -6.45
CA LEU A 31 -2.91 -12.04 -6.68
C LEU A 31 -2.48 -11.42 -8.02
N ALA A 32 -1.19 -11.49 -8.35
CA ALA A 32 -0.67 -10.96 -9.61
C ALA A 32 -1.21 -11.73 -10.82
N ALA A 33 -1.25 -13.07 -10.77
CA ALA A 33 -1.76 -13.92 -11.84
C ALA A 33 -3.26 -13.74 -12.08
N GLU A 34 -4.05 -13.67 -10.99
CA GLU A 34 -5.50 -13.43 -11.07
C GLU A 34 -5.79 -12.02 -11.64
N THR A 35 -5.03 -11.00 -11.20
CA THR A 35 -5.16 -9.65 -11.77
C THR A 35 -4.82 -9.64 -13.26
N HIS A 36 -3.80 -10.39 -13.69
CA HIS A 36 -3.47 -10.53 -15.11
C HIS A 36 -4.64 -11.08 -15.91
N ALA A 37 -5.32 -12.10 -15.41
CA ALA A 37 -6.47 -12.69 -16.09
C ALA A 37 -7.64 -11.69 -16.26
N HIS A 38 -7.84 -10.77 -15.32
CA HIS A 38 -8.85 -9.70 -15.39
C HIS A 38 -8.41 -8.49 -16.23
N ALA A 39 -7.11 -8.30 -16.42
CA ALA A 39 -6.52 -7.07 -16.96
C ALA A 39 -6.01 -7.21 -18.41
N THR A 40 -6.35 -8.28 -19.13
CA THR A 40 -5.82 -8.60 -20.47
C THR A 40 -6.05 -7.49 -21.51
N ALA A 41 -6.97 -6.56 -21.29
CA ALA A 41 -7.25 -5.40 -22.14
C ALA A 41 -7.17 -4.07 -21.40
N ALA A 42 -6.42 -3.99 -20.29
CA ALA A 42 -6.38 -2.82 -19.41
C ALA A 42 -5.55 -1.66 -20.02
N THR A 43 -6.12 -1.00 -21.02
CA THR A 43 -5.54 0.16 -21.68
C THR A 43 -5.83 1.47 -20.97
N ASP A 44 -6.84 1.52 -20.10
CA ASP A 44 -7.23 2.71 -19.36
C ASP A 44 -7.15 2.54 -17.84
N LEU A 45 -7.21 3.67 -17.12
CA LEU A 45 -7.10 3.72 -15.67
C LEU A 45 -8.25 2.96 -14.97
N ALA A 46 -9.48 3.12 -15.47
CA ALA A 46 -10.66 2.56 -14.82
C ALA A 46 -10.60 1.03 -14.83
N VAL A 47 -10.17 0.42 -15.93
CA VAL A 47 -10.00 -1.03 -16.05
C VAL A 47 -8.87 -1.54 -15.13
N ARG A 48 -7.74 -0.83 -15.04
CA ARG A 48 -6.64 -1.18 -14.13
C ARG A 48 -7.09 -1.16 -12.68
N VAL A 49 -7.75 -0.09 -12.26
CA VAL A 49 -8.26 0.06 -10.89
C VAL A 49 -9.35 -0.96 -10.60
N ALA A 50 -10.27 -1.21 -11.54
CA ALA A 50 -11.30 -2.23 -11.39
C ALA A 50 -10.71 -3.64 -11.21
N SER A 51 -9.64 -3.97 -11.96
CA SER A 51 -8.94 -5.25 -11.84
C SER A 51 -8.26 -5.42 -10.47
N LEU A 52 -7.55 -4.39 -10.00
CA LEU A 52 -6.96 -4.40 -8.65
C LEU A 52 -8.04 -4.53 -7.56
N LYS A 53 -9.12 -3.73 -7.69
CA LYS A 53 -10.24 -3.76 -6.75
C LYS A 53 -10.89 -5.14 -6.71
N LYS A 54 -11.21 -5.70 -7.88
CA LYS A 54 -11.86 -7.02 -8.01
C LYS A 54 -11.04 -8.10 -7.31
N VAL A 55 -9.76 -8.23 -7.63
CA VAL A 55 -8.94 -9.31 -7.11
C VAL A 55 -8.59 -9.08 -5.64
N ILE A 56 -7.96 -7.94 -5.32
CA ILE A 56 -7.41 -7.74 -3.97
C ILE A 56 -8.54 -7.57 -2.93
N PHE A 57 -9.53 -6.72 -3.23
CA PHE A 57 -10.51 -6.30 -2.23
C PHE A 57 -11.81 -7.12 -2.25
N ASP A 58 -12.32 -7.43 -3.44
CA ASP A 58 -13.62 -8.10 -3.54
C ASP A 58 -13.47 -9.63 -3.46
N ASP A 59 -12.48 -10.24 -4.15
CA ASP A 59 -12.28 -11.70 -4.16
C ASP A 59 -11.45 -12.19 -2.96
N HIS A 60 -10.32 -11.51 -2.66
CA HIS A 60 -9.45 -11.90 -1.54
C HIS A 60 -9.80 -11.21 -0.22
N GLY A 61 -10.77 -10.30 -0.20
CA GLY A 61 -11.35 -9.74 1.02
C GLY A 61 -10.46 -8.76 1.78
N TYR A 62 -9.44 -8.18 1.14
CA TYR A 62 -8.63 -7.15 1.79
C TYR A 62 -9.45 -5.92 2.12
N SER A 63 -9.10 -5.24 3.21
CA SER A 63 -9.75 -4.01 3.64
C SER A 63 -8.83 -3.15 4.49
N GLY A 64 -9.08 -1.84 4.50
CA GLY A 64 -8.51 -0.94 5.49
C GLY A 64 -9.07 -1.26 6.88
N ASP A 65 -8.21 -1.37 7.88
CA ASP A 65 -8.65 -1.58 9.27
C ASP A 65 -8.92 -0.24 9.94
N SER A 66 -10.17 0.19 9.92
CA SER A 66 -10.62 1.40 10.61
C SER A 66 -11.03 1.13 12.07
N THR A 67 -11.23 -0.13 12.45
CA THR A 67 -11.72 -0.52 13.78
C THR A 67 -10.57 -0.63 14.78
N THR A 68 -9.48 -1.28 14.36
CA THR A 68 -8.26 -1.46 15.17
C THR A 68 -7.05 -0.86 14.43
N TYR A 69 -7.19 0.40 13.99
CA TYR A 69 -6.19 1.08 13.15
C TYR A 69 -4.79 1.07 13.75
N GLU A 70 -4.67 1.21 15.08
CA GLU A 70 -3.40 1.26 15.81
C GLU A 70 -2.80 -0.11 16.13
N ASP A 71 -3.48 -1.21 15.74
CA ASP A 71 -2.95 -2.56 15.91
C ASP A 71 -1.64 -2.72 15.13
N LEU A 72 -0.58 -3.16 15.83
CA LEU A 72 0.76 -3.41 15.26
C LEU A 72 0.73 -4.37 14.08
N GLU A 73 -0.17 -5.36 14.13
CA GLU A 73 -0.32 -6.37 13.07
C GLU A 73 -0.76 -5.77 11.72
N ASN A 74 -1.34 -4.57 11.72
CA ASN A 74 -1.71 -3.85 10.50
C ASN A 74 -0.51 -3.33 9.70
N ALA A 75 0.67 -3.25 10.31
CA ALA A 75 1.91 -2.83 9.67
C ALA A 75 2.87 -4.00 9.37
N ASN A 76 2.65 -5.20 9.93
CA ASN A 76 3.40 -6.40 9.59
C ASN A 76 2.80 -7.06 8.35
N LEU A 77 3.55 -7.13 7.23
CA LEU A 77 2.99 -7.56 5.95
C LEU A 77 2.50 -9.02 5.96
N MET A 78 3.15 -9.92 6.72
CA MET A 78 2.68 -11.30 6.89
C MET A 78 1.32 -11.34 7.58
N SER A 79 1.16 -10.57 8.67
CA SER A 79 -0.10 -10.46 9.41
C SER A 79 -1.21 -9.82 8.56
N VAL A 80 -0.87 -8.81 7.76
CA VAL A 80 -1.81 -8.18 6.82
C VAL A 80 -2.31 -9.20 5.81
N ILE A 81 -1.44 -10.05 5.26
CA ILE A 81 -1.82 -11.12 4.34
C ILE A 81 -2.70 -12.16 5.04
N ASP A 82 -2.35 -12.60 6.24
CA ASP A 82 -3.13 -13.62 6.97
C ASP A 82 -4.52 -13.08 7.38
N ARG A 83 -4.61 -11.84 7.83
CA ARG A 83 -5.83 -11.20 8.35
C ARG A 83 -6.68 -10.50 7.28
N ARG A 84 -6.13 -10.24 6.10
CA ARG A 84 -6.75 -9.44 5.03
C ARG A 84 -7.08 -7.99 5.45
N ARG A 85 -6.36 -7.47 6.43
CA ARG A 85 -6.55 -6.12 6.98
C ARG A 85 -5.22 -5.42 7.16
N GLY A 86 -5.19 -4.11 6.89
CA GLY A 86 -3.98 -3.34 7.01
C GLY A 86 -4.20 -1.83 7.03
N ILE A 87 -3.09 -1.11 7.20
CA ILE A 87 -3.02 0.35 7.09
C ILE A 87 -2.72 0.77 5.64
N PRO A 88 -2.87 2.06 5.30
CA PRO A 88 -2.67 2.52 3.92
C PRO A 88 -1.36 2.07 3.28
N VAL A 89 -0.24 2.13 4.01
CA VAL A 89 1.07 1.76 3.45
C VAL A 89 1.21 0.26 3.22
N SER A 90 0.75 -0.60 4.13
CA SER A 90 0.84 -2.06 3.97
C SER A 90 -0.04 -2.56 2.83
N LEU A 91 -1.28 -2.05 2.72
CA LEU A 91 -2.15 -2.33 1.58
C LEU A 91 -1.59 -1.76 0.28
N GLY A 92 -0.98 -0.58 0.36
CA GLY A 92 -0.31 0.06 -0.77
C GLY A 92 0.83 -0.79 -1.33
N ILE A 93 1.64 -1.43 -0.47
CA ILE A 93 2.72 -2.33 -0.89
C ILE A 93 2.16 -3.50 -1.71
N ILE A 94 1.07 -4.11 -1.26
CA ILE A 94 0.41 -5.21 -1.99
C ILE A 94 -0.11 -4.72 -3.36
N CYS A 95 -0.82 -3.60 -3.39
CA CYS A 95 -1.35 -3.03 -4.63
C CYS A 95 -0.23 -2.64 -5.61
N ILE A 96 0.85 -2.03 -5.14
CA ILE A 96 2.01 -1.66 -5.96
C ILE A 96 2.68 -2.92 -6.53
N HIS A 97 2.87 -3.96 -5.71
CA HIS A 97 3.43 -5.23 -6.17
C HIS A 97 2.60 -5.84 -7.30
N VAL A 98 1.29 -5.97 -7.10
CA VAL A 98 0.37 -6.54 -8.08
C VAL A 98 0.32 -5.69 -9.35
N ALA A 99 0.23 -4.36 -9.24
CA ALA A 99 0.22 -3.46 -10.39
C ALA A 99 1.52 -3.55 -11.21
N ARG A 100 2.67 -3.52 -10.55
CA ARG A 100 3.98 -3.64 -11.21
C ARG A 100 4.19 -5.00 -11.87
N SER A 101 3.63 -6.06 -11.32
CA SER A 101 3.63 -7.40 -11.95
C SER A 101 2.86 -7.43 -13.27
N GLN A 102 1.95 -6.48 -13.51
CA GLN A 102 1.27 -6.28 -14.79
C GLN A 102 2.07 -5.38 -15.76
N GLY A 103 3.25 -4.90 -15.35
CA GLY A 103 4.01 -3.89 -16.12
C GLY A 103 3.45 -2.47 -16.01
N TRP A 104 2.55 -2.20 -15.04
CA TRP A 104 2.00 -0.86 -14.85
C TRP A 104 2.93 0.04 -14.05
N GLU A 105 3.16 1.24 -14.56
CA GLU A 105 3.94 2.25 -13.84
C GLU A 105 3.19 2.70 -12.59
N THR A 106 3.79 2.44 -11.43
CA THR A 106 3.13 2.67 -10.12
C THR A 106 4.15 3.13 -9.09
N ASP A 107 3.82 4.22 -8.40
CA ASP A 107 4.61 4.83 -7.35
C ASP A 107 3.85 4.85 -6.03
N GLY A 108 4.55 4.77 -4.90
CA GLY A 108 4.01 5.21 -3.61
C GLY A 108 4.05 6.74 -3.52
N ILE A 109 3.04 7.33 -2.92
CA ILE A 109 2.92 8.78 -2.74
C ILE A 109 2.85 9.09 -1.23
N ASN A 110 3.80 9.87 -0.75
CA ASN A 110 3.79 10.36 0.63
C ASN A 110 2.85 11.56 0.75
N PHE A 111 1.55 11.26 0.90
CA PHE A 111 0.54 12.29 1.08
C PHE A 111 0.42 12.68 2.56
N PRO A 112 0.13 13.95 2.92
CA PRO A 112 -0.06 14.37 4.31
C PRO A 112 -1.05 13.47 5.05
N SER A 113 -0.63 12.94 6.20
CA SER A 113 -1.40 12.04 7.07
C SER A 113 -1.94 10.77 6.39
N HIS A 114 -1.53 10.47 5.14
CA HIS A 114 -2.01 9.31 4.39
C HIS A 114 -0.94 8.75 3.44
N PHE A 115 -1.13 7.51 2.99
CA PHE A 115 -0.33 6.91 1.93
C PHE A 115 -1.23 6.63 0.73
N LEU A 116 -0.86 7.15 -0.42
CA LEU A 116 -1.57 6.96 -1.68
C LEU A 116 -0.69 6.23 -2.68
N ILE A 117 -1.29 5.82 -3.78
CA ILE A 117 -0.60 5.23 -4.93
C ILE A 117 -0.80 6.14 -6.14
N GLY A 118 0.28 6.44 -6.85
CA GLY A 118 0.25 7.04 -8.17
C GLY A 118 0.22 5.93 -9.22
N LEU A 119 -0.83 5.84 -10.01
CA LEU A 119 -0.93 4.91 -11.14
C LEU A 119 -0.91 5.70 -12.45
N ARG A 120 0.00 5.34 -13.37
CA ARG A 120 0.17 6.03 -14.65
C ARG A 120 -0.47 5.25 -15.79
N VAL A 121 -1.16 5.99 -16.65
CA VAL A 121 -1.72 5.47 -17.89
C VAL A 121 -1.53 6.53 -18.98
N ALA A 122 -0.96 6.16 -20.12
CA ALA A 122 -0.69 7.07 -21.25
C ALA A 122 0.08 8.35 -20.86
N GLY A 123 0.97 8.27 -19.86
CA GLY A 123 1.75 9.41 -19.35
C GLY A 123 1.04 10.24 -18.29
N GLU A 124 -0.25 10.09 -18.10
CA GLU A 124 -1.00 10.77 -17.04
C GLU A 124 -0.98 9.96 -15.74
N ARG A 125 -0.81 10.65 -14.61
CA ARG A 125 -0.83 10.06 -13.27
C ARG A 125 -2.14 10.36 -12.55
N SER A 126 -2.75 9.31 -12.01
CA SER A 126 -3.90 9.43 -11.10
C SER A 126 -3.51 8.93 -9.71
N LEU A 127 -4.11 9.54 -8.69
CA LEU A 127 -3.95 9.10 -7.31
C LEU A 127 -5.07 8.15 -6.93
N VAL A 128 -4.71 7.02 -6.32
CA VAL A 128 -5.66 6.03 -5.80
C VAL A 128 -5.39 5.74 -4.34
N ASP A 129 -6.44 5.47 -3.59
CA ASP A 129 -6.39 5.23 -2.15
C ASP A 129 -6.49 3.73 -1.84
N PRO A 130 -5.38 3.06 -1.47
CA PRO A 130 -5.40 1.63 -1.17
C PRO A 130 -6.21 1.28 0.09
N PHE A 131 -6.38 2.22 1.02
CA PHE A 131 -7.17 2.00 2.23
C PHE A 131 -8.67 1.96 1.94
N ASN A 132 -9.10 2.73 0.93
CA ASN A 132 -10.47 2.77 0.44
C ASN A 132 -10.63 2.00 -0.88
N LYS A 133 -10.13 0.75 -0.93
CA LYS A 133 -10.31 -0.19 -2.05
C LYS A 133 -9.90 0.40 -3.41
N VAL A 134 -8.71 1.02 -3.44
CA VAL A 134 -8.13 1.70 -4.62
C VAL A 134 -9.05 2.73 -5.27
N GLN A 135 -9.84 3.44 -4.46
CA GLN A 135 -10.67 4.56 -4.93
C GLN A 135 -9.81 5.56 -5.69
N ILE A 136 -10.22 5.92 -6.91
CA ILE A 136 -9.59 7.02 -7.67
C ILE A 136 -9.98 8.33 -6.98
N LEU A 137 -8.98 9.16 -6.64
CA LEU A 137 -9.21 10.43 -5.99
C LEU A 137 -9.45 11.54 -7.02
N THR A 138 -10.57 12.24 -6.84
CA THR A 138 -10.85 13.49 -7.56
C THR A 138 -10.11 14.68 -6.92
N ASN A 139 -10.03 15.81 -7.63
CA ASN A 139 -9.49 17.04 -7.04
C ASN A 139 -10.27 17.46 -5.77
N ALA A 140 -11.56 17.20 -5.70
CA ALA A 140 -12.37 17.46 -4.51
C ALA A 140 -11.94 16.59 -3.32
N ASP A 141 -11.73 15.27 -3.56
CA ASP A 141 -11.25 14.35 -2.51
C ASP A 141 -9.88 14.76 -1.97
N ILE A 142 -8.98 15.20 -2.86
CA ILE A 142 -7.63 15.64 -2.49
C ILE A 142 -7.70 16.92 -1.65
N LYS A 143 -8.51 17.89 -2.05
CA LYS A 143 -8.73 19.14 -1.30
C LYS A 143 -9.30 18.88 0.09
N GLN A 144 -10.32 18.02 0.18
CA GLN A 144 -10.92 17.65 1.46
C GLN A 144 -9.90 17.05 2.42
N ARG A 145 -8.95 16.23 1.92
CA ARG A 145 -7.88 15.64 2.73
C ARG A 145 -6.83 16.64 3.18
N LEU A 146 -6.64 17.73 2.42
CA LEU A 146 -5.64 18.76 2.73
C LEU A 146 -6.13 19.81 3.74
N ASN A 147 -7.40 19.83 4.11
CA ASN A 147 -8.06 20.67 5.14
C ASN A 147 -7.87 22.19 5.06
N ASN A 148 -6.96 22.72 4.23
CA ASN A 148 -6.57 24.15 4.17
C ASN A 148 -6.58 24.72 2.75
N VAL A 149 -7.13 24.03 1.78
CA VAL A 149 -7.14 24.47 0.37
C VAL A 149 -8.52 24.99 0.00
N SER A 150 -8.61 26.23 -0.52
CA SER A 150 -9.87 26.80 -0.97
C SER A 150 -10.49 25.96 -2.11
N GLU A 151 -11.82 25.90 -2.19
CA GLU A 151 -12.51 25.11 -3.22
C GLU A 151 -12.14 25.50 -4.66
N GLN A 152 -11.74 26.77 -4.87
CA GLN A 152 -11.36 27.30 -6.19
C GLN A 152 -9.89 27.02 -6.58
N GLN A 153 -9.06 26.58 -5.65
CA GLN A 153 -7.65 26.31 -5.92
C GLN A 153 -7.49 24.93 -6.60
N VAL A 154 -6.87 24.88 -7.77
CA VAL A 154 -6.49 23.60 -8.40
C VAL A 154 -5.35 22.98 -7.60
N VAL A 155 -5.54 21.76 -7.12
CA VAL A 155 -4.45 21.04 -6.46
C VAL A 155 -3.56 20.43 -7.53
N ASP A 156 -2.33 20.91 -7.57
CA ASP A 156 -1.32 20.32 -8.46
C ASP A 156 -0.78 19.02 -7.83
N ILE A 157 -1.23 17.89 -8.36
CA ILE A 157 -0.74 16.56 -7.93
C ILE A 157 0.73 16.32 -8.30
N SER A 158 1.33 17.14 -9.17
CA SER A 158 2.77 17.09 -9.47
C SER A 158 3.62 17.45 -8.26
N GLY A 159 3.09 18.26 -7.33
CA GLY A 159 3.70 18.58 -6.06
C GLY A 159 3.87 17.41 -5.09
N TYR A 160 3.28 16.25 -5.40
CA TYR A 160 3.45 15.01 -4.63
C TYR A 160 4.21 13.98 -5.48
N PRO A 161 5.54 14.04 -5.54
CA PRO A 161 6.34 13.11 -6.33
C PRO A 161 6.19 11.67 -5.82
N GLY A 162 6.39 10.72 -6.72
CA GLY A 162 6.55 9.31 -6.35
C GLY A 162 7.77 9.13 -5.45
N ILE A 163 7.66 8.28 -4.46
CA ILE A 163 8.76 7.93 -3.54
C ILE A 163 9.34 6.57 -3.90
N GLU A 164 10.65 6.43 -3.64
CA GLU A 164 11.37 5.17 -3.88
C GLU A 164 10.94 4.06 -2.91
N ASN A 165 11.16 2.80 -3.30
CA ASN A 165 10.82 1.62 -2.50
C ASN A 165 11.43 1.68 -1.09
N LYS A 166 12.65 2.18 -0.95
CA LYS A 166 13.30 2.39 0.35
C LYS A 166 12.48 3.33 1.24
N ALA A 167 11.96 4.43 0.69
CA ALA A 167 11.17 5.38 1.47
C ALA A 167 9.81 4.79 1.88
N ILE A 168 9.21 3.93 1.04
CA ILE A 168 7.98 3.20 1.40
C ILE A 168 8.24 2.23 2.56
N LEU A 169 9.34 1.48 2.50
CA LEU A 169 9.73 0.56 3.57
C LEU A 169 10.03 1.29 4.88
N LEU A 170 10.76 2.40 4.82
CA LEU A 170 11.01 3.24 6.00
C LEU A 170 9.70 3.77 6.60
N ARG A 171 8.72 4.14 5.75
CA ARG A 171 7.40 4.55 6.22
C ARG A 171 6.67 3.40 6.91
N LEU A 172 6.74 2.17 6.37
CA LEU A 172 6.17 0.99 6.99
C LEU A 172 6.81 0.74 8.37
N GLN A 173 8.13 0.72 8.43
CA GLN A 173 8.89 0.52 9.67
C GLN A 173 8.59 1.62 10.71
N ASN A 174 8.51 2.88 10.28
CA ASN A 174 8.15 3.96 11.19
C ASN A 174 6.73 3.81 11.76
N ASN A 175 5.79 3.25 10.99
CA ASN A 175 4.46 2.91 11.50
C ASN A 175 4.52 1.82 12.59
N ILE A 176 5.37 0.78 12.42
CA ILE A 176 5.60 -0.25 13.44
C ILE A 176 6.20 0.39 14.69
N ARG A 177 7.25 1.19 14.53
CA ARG A 177 7.95 1.86 15.65
C ARG A 177 7.00 2.73 16.47
N ILE A 178 6.21 3.59 15.83
CA ILE A 178 5.28 4.49 16.53
C ILE A 178 4.24 3.69 17.31
N ARG A 179 3.65 2.66 16.72
CA ARG A 179 2.65 1.81 17.38
C ARG A 179 3.24 1.00 18.52
N ALA A 180 4.45 0.47 18.36
CA ALA A 180 5.17 -0.21 19.44
C ALA A 180 5.41 0.72 20.62
N GLN A 181 5.85 1.96 20.36
CA GLN A 181 6.01 2.98 21.40
C GLN A 181 4.69 3.31 22.13
N GLN A 182 3.60 3.45 21.39
CA GLN A 182 2.27 3.72 21.93
C GLN A 182 1.74 2.55 22.78
N ALA A 183 2.08 1.31 22.39
CA ALA A 183 1.76 0.09 23.14
C ALA A 183 2.69 -0.16 24.33
N GLY A 184 3.74 0.65 24.53
CA GLY A 184 4.75 0.45 25.58
C GLY A 184 5.77 -0.65 25.28
N ASP A 185 5.79 -1.18 24.07
CA ASP A 185 6.76 -2.18 23.59
C ASP A 185 8.02 -1.48 23.04
N PHE A 186 8.85 -1.01 23.98
CA PHE A 186 10.06 -0.24 23.66
C PHE A 186 11.16 -1.11 23.04
N ASP A 187 11.19 -2.40 23.34
CA ASP A 187 12.18 -3.34 22.74
C ASP A 187 11.90 -3.48 21.25
N ARG A 188 10.67 -3.75 20.87
CA ARG A 188 10.27 -3.82 19.45
C ARG A 188 10.47 -2.48 18.73
N ALA A 189 10.17 -1.35 19.40
CA ALA A 189 10.40 -0.03 18.83
C ALA A 189 11.89 0.25 18.54
N ARG A 190 12.81 -0.26 19.38
CA ARG A 190 14.25 -0.16 19.19
C ARG A 190 14.71 -1.05 18.03
N ASP A 191 14.30 -2.33 18.01
CA ASP A 191 14.73 -3.30 17.01
C ASP A 191 14.41 -2.86 15.59
N VAL A 192 13.27 -2.16 15.39
CA VAL A 192 12.89 -1.55 14.11
C VAL A 192 13.88 -0.45 13.66
N VAL A 193 14.55 0.24 14.56
CA VAL A 193 15.50 1.31 14.21
C VAL A 193 16.85 0.73 13.79
N GLU A 194 17.22 -0.46 14.30
CA GLU A 194 18.49 -1.12 14.03
C GLU A 194 18.47 -1.99 12.76
N THR A 195 17.29 -2.18 12.13
CA THR A 195 17.08 -3.00 10.92
C THR A 195 17.02 -2.14 9.66
#